data_c6a99ec711062b58e7a7f1f8af045799
#
_entry.id   c6a99ec711062b58e7a7f1f8af045799
#
_cell.length_a   1.000
_cell.length_b   1.000
_cell.length_c   1.000
_cell.angle_alpha   90.00
_cell.angle_beta   90.00
_cell.angle_gamma   90.00
#
_symmetry.space_group_name_H-M   'P 1'
#
loop_
_entity.id
_entity.type
_entity.pdbx_description
1 polymer ?
#
loop_
_entity_poly.entity_id
_entity_poly.type
_entity_poly.pdbx_seq_one_letter_code
_entity_poly.pdbx_strand_id
1 'polypeptide(L)'
;MRFGLFSHVPWPEGVDPQQVYEETTEEAQCGEELGFNSIWLAEHHFTRYGLGSSSLVLISSIAAQTKTIRLGTAILVPTLHNPLRLAEDTATLDVISGGRLDVGFGRGAAGYEYSGYGIDREDSQARFQETITMVKGLWTTPEYTHAGQYHSTNHANLTPPPIQKPHPPVYIAATRTPATLEFVLSSGHPLLMGVVLDTPDALAL
;
A
#
# COMPACT_ATOMS: atom_id res chain seq x y z
N MET A 1 20.56 5.17 -10.29
CA MET A 1 19.59 4.11 -10.01
C MET A 1 19.18 4.26 -8.56
N ARG A 2 17.94 3.98 -8.20
CA ARG A 2 17.46 3.99 -6.81
C ARG A 2 17.24 2.56 -6.36
N PHE A 3 17.64 2.23 -5.14
CA PHE A 3 17.46 0.92 -4.55
C PHE A 3 16.55 1.03 -3.34
N GLY A 4 15.64 0.08 -3.18
CA GLY A 4 14.77 -0.05 -2.03
C GLY A 4 14.83 -1.47 -1.44
N LEU A 5 14.50 -1.57 -0.18
CA LEU A 5 14.24 -2.83 0.50
C LEU A 5 12.77 -3.18 0.32
N PHE A 6 12.45 -4.46 0.31
CA PHE A 6 11.07 -4.96 0.31
C PHE A 6 10.94 -6.11 1.30
N SER A 7 9.91 -6.07 2.14
CA SER A 7 9.63 -7.14 3.10
C SER A 7 8.15 -7.54 3.07
N HIS A 8 7.91 -8.85 3.05
CA HIS A 8 6.59 -9.43 3.35
C HIS A 8 6.30 -9.46 4.86
N VAL A 9 7.27 -9.10 5.69
CA VAL A 9 7.22 -9.25 7.15
C VAL A 9 6.87 -10.71 7.52
N PRO A 10 7.65 -11.70 7.04
CA PRO A 10 7.32 -13.11 7.21
C PRO A 10 7.34 -13.50 8.69
N TRP A 11 6.42 -14.40 9.09
CA TRP A 11 6.36 -14.90 10.46
C TRP A 11 6.80 -16.37 10.56
N PRO A 12 8.09 -16.66 10.76
CA PRO A 12 8.59 -18.02 10.92
C PRO A 12 7.99 -18.74 12.14
N GLU A 13 7.92 -20.05 12.06
CA GLU A 13 7.41 -20.86 13.17
C GLU A 13 8.34 -20.73 14.40
N GLY A 14 7.75 -20.58 15.59
CA GLY A 14 8.48 -20.43 16.84
C GLY A 14 9.08 -19.05 17.10
N VAL A 15 8.93 -18.09 16.18
CA VAL A 15 9.41 -16.71 16.37
C VAL A 15 8.32 -15.84 17.00
N ASP A 16 8.69 -15.02 17.97
CA ASP A 16 7.81 -14.04 18.58
C ASP A 16 7.44 -12.95 17.55
N PRO A 17 6.15 -12.62 17.36
CA PRO A 17 5.74 -11.52 16.48
C PRO A 17 6.38 -10.17 16.82
N GLN A 18 6.65 -9.89 18.10
CA GLN A 18 7.33 -8.66 18.50
C GLN A 18 8.74 -8.61 17.91
N GLN A 19 9.48 -9.71 17.99
CA GLN A 19 10.82 -9.81 17.40
C GLN A 19 10.79 -9.53 15.90
N VAL A 20 9.81 -10.05 15.16
CA VAL A 20 9.69 -9.80 13.71
C VAL A 20 9.50 -8.31 13.41
N TYR A 21 8.70 -7.60 14.20
CA TYR A 21 8.50 -6.16 14.01
C TYR A 21 9.75 -5.34 14.39
N GLU A 22 10.46 -5.75 15.44
CA GLU A 22 11.74 -5.14 15.83
C GLU A 22 12.78 -5.32 14.74
N GLU A 23 12.99 -6.55 14.24
CA GLU A 23 13.91 -6.86 13.13
C GLU A 23 13.56 -6.09 11.86
N THR A 24 12.26 -5.99 11.49
CA THR A 24 11.83 -5.20 10.33
C THR A 24 12.16 -3.71 10.49
N THR A 25 12.08 -3.21 11.71
CA THR A 25 12.45 -1.82 12.02
C THR A 25 13.95 -1.60 11.93
N GLU A 26 14.74 -2.55 12.47
CA GLU A 26 16.20 -2.55 12.37
C GLU A 26 16.68 -2.65 10.91
N GLU A 27 16.01 -3.47 10.08
CA GLU A 27 16.27 -3.52 8.62
C GLU A 27 16.07 -2.15 7.97
N ALA A 28 15.01 -1.42 8.34
CA ALA A 28 14.75 -0.08 7.80
C ALA A 28 15.82 0.93 8.22
N GLN A 29 16.26 0.89 9.48
CA GLN A 29 17.32 1.74 10.01
C GLN A 29 18.66 1.44 9.36
N CYS A 30 19.03 0.16 9.25
CA CYS A 30 20.24 -0.29 8.56
C CYS A 30 20.20 0.12 7.07
N GLY A 31 19.05 -0.05 6.42
CA GLY A 31 18.85 0.40 5.05
C GLY A 31 19.07 1.91 4.88
N GLU A 32 18.58 2.71 5.82
CA GLU A 32 18.81 4.16 5.83
C GLU A 32 20.31 4.49 5.96
N GLU A 33 21.00 3.86 6.91
CA GLU A 33 22.44 4.04 7.14
C GLU A 33 23.29 3.64 5.92
N LEU A 34 22.89 2.59 5.22
CA LEU A 34 23.56 2.10 4.01
C LEU A 34 23.18 2.88 2.75
N GLY A 35 22.27 3.87 2.84
CA GLY A 35 21.89 4.75 1.74
C GLY A 35 20.86 4.15 0.77
N PHE A 36 20.09 3.15 1.20
CA PHE A 36 18.89 2.74 0.45
C PHE A 36 17.89 3.89 0.37
N ASN A 37 17.20 3.99 -0.75
CA ASN A 37 16.27 5.09 -0.98
C ASN A 37 14.90 4.88 -0.30
N SER A 38 14.49 3.63 -0.12
CA SER A 38 13.15 3.29 0.39
C SER A 38 13.10 1.90 1.03
N ILE A 39 12.13 1.72 1.93
CA ILE A 39 11.67 0.39 2.37
C ILE A 39 10.20 0.25 2.05
N TRP A 40 9.79 -0.93 1.57
CA TRP A 40 8.43 -1.25 1.14
C TRP A 40 7.92 -2.46 1.91
N LEU A 41 6.72 -2.34 2.50
CA LEU A 41 6.10 -3.42 3.25
C LEU A 41 4.84 -3.91 2.56
N ALA A 42 4.63 -5.24 2.56
CA ALA A 42 3.43 -5.87 2.03
C ALA A 42 2.29 -5.88 3.07
N GLU A 43 1.05 -5.91 2.57
CA GLU A 43 -0.15 -6.22 3.34
C GLU A 43 -0.58 -7.66 3.08
N HIS A 44 -0.70 -8.45 4.16
CA HIS A 44 -1.22 -9.82 4.13
C HIS A 44 -2.04 -10.12 5.39
N HIS A 45 -3.05 -10.97 5.25
CA HIS A 45 -3.98 -11.28 6.32
C HIS A 45 -4.09 -12.77 6.57
N PHE A 46 -4.46 -13.15 7.81
CA PHE A 46 -4.91 -14.48 8.25
C PHE A 46 -3.90 -15.63 8.11
N THR A 47 -2.67 -15.37 7.69
CA THR A 47 -1.65 -16.42 7.52
C THR A 47 -0.29 -15.96 8.05
N ARG A 48 0.62 -16.92 8.24
CA ARG A 48 2.01 -16.65 8.63
C ARG A 48 2.90 -16.15 7.47
N TYR A 49 2.33 -16.04 6.27
CA TYR A 49 3.04 -15.50 5.11
C TYR A 49 3.55 -14.09 5.34
N GLY A 50 2.80 -13.28 6.10
CA GLY A 50 3.26 -11.96 6.53
C GLY A 50 2.47 -11.39 7.70
N LEU A 51 3.16 -10.72 8.61
CA LEU A 51 2.59 -9.95 9.72
C LEU A 51 2.19 -8.52 9.33
N GLY A 52 2.08 -8.25 8.03
CA GLY A 52 1.72 -6.95 7.48
C GLY A 52 0.22 -6.64 7.48
N SER A 53 -0.60 -7.29 8.32
CA SER A 53 -2.05 -7.05 8.36
C SER A 53 -2.45 -5.61 8.66
N SER A 54 -1.57 -4.84 9.27
CA SER A 54 -1.72 -3.41 9.53
C SER A 54 -0.42 -2.69 9.15
N SER A 55 -0.06 -2.79 7.86
CA SER A 55 1.21 -2.28 7.34
C SER A 55 1.41 -0.79 7.62
N LEU A 56 0.35 0.04 7.55
CA LEU A 56 0.42 1.48 7.87
C LEU A 56 0.80 1.75 9.33
N VAL A 57 0.34 0.91 10.28
CA VAL A 57 0.72 1.03 11.70
C VAL A 57 2.21 0.71 11.88
N LEU A 58 2.70 -0.38 11.26
CA LEU A 58 4.11 -0.75 11.32
C LEU A 58 5.00 0.31 10.64
N ILE A 59 4.60 0.79 9.47
CA ILE A 59 5.31 1.87 8.75
C ILE A 59 5.34 3.15 9.59
N SER A 60 4.28 3.46 10.36
CA SER A 60 4.26 4.60 11.26
C SER A 60 5.29 4.48 12.38
N SER A 61 5.46 3.27 12.95
CA SER A 61 6.51 2.98 13.93
C SER A 61 7.92 3.15 13.33
N ILE A 62 8.15 2.66 12.12
CA ILE A 62 9.40 2.82 11.38
C ILE A 62 9.65 4.31 11.07
N ALA A 63 8.61 5.06 10.68
CA ALA A 63 8.71 6.49 10.41
C ALA A 63 9.24 7.30 11.60
N ALA A 64 8.85 6.91 12.82
CA ALA A 64 9.32 7.55 14.04
C ALA A 64 10.79 7.25 14.37
N GLN A 65 11.34 6.17 13.83
CA GLN A 65 12.69 5.68 14.11
C GLN A 65 13.68 5.89 12.96
N THR A 66 13.23 6.45 11.84
CA THR A 66 14.03 6.79 10.65
C THR A 66 13.85 8.27 10.29
N LYS A 67 14.72 8.83 9.44
CA LYS A 67 14.71 10.27 9.14
C LYS A 67 14.61 10.58 7.64
N THR A 68 15.21 9.76 6.79
CA THR A 68 15.42 10.07 5.37
C THR A 68 14.90 9.00 4.42
N ILE A 69 14.93 7.73 4.82
CA ILE A 69 14.45 6.62 3.98
C ILE A 69 12.96 6.79 3.68
N ARG A 70 12.58 6.63 2.42
CA ARG A 70 11.16 6.66 2.03
C ARG A 70 10.46 5.38 2.44
N LEU A 71 9.19 5.50 2.72
CA LEU A 71 8.36 4.46 3.33
C LEU A 71 7.25 4.08 2.36
N GLY A 72 7.32 2.89 1.83
CA GLY A 72 6.39 2.42 0.80
C GLY A 72 5.47 1.31 1.26
N THR A 73 4.30 1.24 0.66
CA THR A 73 3.44 0.07 0.73
C THR A 73 3.54 -0.72 -0.58
N ALA A 74 3.84 -2.01 -0.51
CA ALA A 74 3.90 -2.88 -1.69
C ALA A 74 3.26 -4.24 -1.40
N ILE A 75 1.95 -4.23 -1.31
CA ILE A 75 0.98 -3.18 -1.62
C ILE A 75 -0.04 -3.06 -0.48
N LEU A 76 -0.77 -1.94 -0.42
CA LEU A 76 -2.08 -1.91 0.23
C LEU A 76 -3.12 -2.54 -0.70
N VAL A 77 -4.05 -3.27 -0.12
CA VAL A 77 -5.18 -3.89 -0.85
C VAL A 77 -6.44 -3.04 -0.62
N PRO A 78 -6.66 -1.96 -1.39
CA PRO A 78 -7.71 -0.97 -1.09
C PRO A 78 -9.11 -1.56 -1.10
N THR A 79 -9.33 -2.69 -1.77
CA THR A 79 -10.61 -3.41 -1.76
C THR A 79 -11.00 -3.95 -0.37
N LEU A 80 -10.02 -4.16 0.53
CA LEU A 80 -10.24 -4.64 1.88
C LEU A 80 -10.44 -3.51 2.90
N HIS A 81 -10.31 -2.25 2.47
CA HIS A 81 -10.34 -1.07 3.33
C HIS A 81 -11.58 -0.20 3.09
N ASN A 82 -11.98 0.52 4.14
CA ASN A 82 -12.86 1.67 3.97
C ASN A 82 -12.04 2.84 3.38
N PRO A 83 -12.45 3.43 2.24
CA PRO A 83 -11.65 4.47 1.57
C PRO A 83 -11.48 5.75 2.39
N LEU A 84 -12.43 6.13 3.25
CA LEU A 84 -12.28 7.27 4.15
C LEU A 84 -11.14 7.02 5.15
N ARG A 85 -11.18 5.85 5.83
CA ARG A 85 -10.12 5.49 6.77
C ARG A 85 -8.76 5.36 6.09
N LEU A 86 -8.72 4.74 4.92
CA LEU A 86 -7.49 4.59 4.16
C LEU A 86 -6.89 5.95 3.77
N ALA A 87 -7.73 6.92 3.39
CA ALA A 87 -7.28 8.28 3.09
C ALA A 87 -6.77 9.01 4.35
N GLU A 88 -7.47 8.87 5.49
CA GLU A 88 -7.05 9.46 6.77
C GLU A 88 -5.74 8.86 7.27
N ASP A 89 -5.62 7.52 7.28
CA ASP A 89 -4.45 6.81 7.80
C ASP A 89 -3.20 7.12 6.95
N THR A 90 -3.34 7.11 5.62
CA THR A 90 -2.23 7.45 4.71
C THR A 90 -1.84 8.92 4.79
N ALA A 91 -2.79 9.84 4.89
CA ALA A 91 -2.49 11.26 5.08
C ALA A 91 -1.82 11.53 6.43
N THR A 92 -2.29 10.88 7.50
CA THR A 92 -1.69 10.95 8.83
C THR A 92 -0.24 10.45 8.80
N LEU A 93 0.00 9.31 8.15
CA LEU A 93 1.35 8.76 8.00
C LEU A 93 2.24 9.67 7.14
N ASP A 94 1.69 10.30 6.10
CA ASP A 94 2.43 11.29 5.31
C ASP A 94 2.93 12.45 6.16
N VAL A 95 2.07 12.96 7.06
CA VAL A 95 2.44 14.02 8.02
C VAL A 95 3.46 13.53 9.03
N ILE A 96 3.24 12.36 9.67
CA ILE A 96 4.16 11.79 10.67
C ILE A 96 5.54 11.55 10.06
N SER A 97 5.59 11.05 8.84
CA SER A 97 6.85 10.75 8.16
C SER A 97 7.57 11.97 7.58
N GLY A 98 6.95 13.17 7.64
CA GLY A 98 7.51 14.37 7.02
C GLY A 98 7.53 14.29 5.48
N GLY A 99 6.51 13.66 4.87
CA GLY A 99 6.38 13.55 3.41
C GLY A 99 7.24 12.45 2.79
N ARG A 100 7.56 11.42 3.55
CA ARG A 100 8.35 10.27 3.05
C ARG A 100 7.49 9.09 2.58
N LEU A 101 6.16 9.20 2.64
CA LEU A 101 5.26 8.14 2.23
C LEU A 101 5.20 7.98 0.70
N ASP A 102 5.29 6.75 0.23
CA ASP A 102 4.96 6.28 -1.11
C ASP A 102 3.84 5.23 -1.02
N VAL A 103 2.73 5.41 -1.74
CA VAL A 103 1.57 4.53 -1.62
C VAL A 103 1.47 3.60 -2.83
N GLY A 104 1.76 2.33 -2.62
CA GLY A 104 1.51 1.29 -3.62
C GLY A 104 0.18 0.61 -3.36
N PHE A 105 -0.70 0.62 -4.34
CA PHE A 105 -1.97 -0.08 -4.33
C PHE A 105 -1.95 -1.29 -5.24
N GLY A 106 -2.62 -2.36 -4.82
CA GLY A 106 -2.82 -3.53 -5.63
C GLY A 106 -4.18 -4.15 -5.35
N ARG A 107 -4.72 -4.86 -6.33
CA ARG A 107 -6.02 -5.50 -6.19
C ARG A 107 -6.05 -6.61 -5.14
N GLY A 108 -4.89 -7.17 -4.80
CA GLY A 108 -4.80 -8.39 -4.00
C GLY A 108 -5.05 -9.66 -4.84
N ALA A 109 -4.40 -10.74 -4.46
CA ALA A 109 -4.48 -12.01 -5.18
C ALA A 109 -5.08 -13.15 -4.33
N ALA A 110 -4.98 -13.04 -3.00
CA ALA A 110 -5.32 -14.11 -2.08
C ALA A 110 -6.83 -14.22 -1.83
N GLY A 111 -7.46 -15.26 -2.36
CA GLY A 111 -8.90 -15.45 -2.23
C GLY A 111 -9.38 -15.60 -0.78
N TYR A 112 -8.55 -16.16 0.09
CA TYR A 112 -8.87 -16.32 1.52
C TYR A 112 -8.94 -14.97 2.25
N GLU A 113 -8.18 -13.95 1.82
CA GLU A 113 -8.26 -12.60 2.37
C GLU A 113 -9.60 -11.95 2.04
N TYR A 114 -10.05 -12.05 0.79
CA TYR A 114 -11.38 -11.60 0.38
C TYR A 114 -12.49 -12.28 1.17
N SER A 115 -12.42 -13.60 1.32
CA SER A 115 -13.41 -14.37 2.08
C SER A 115 -13.42 -13.95 3.56
N GLY A 116 -12.26 -13.71 4.15
CA GLY A 116 -12.13 -13.26 5.54
C GLY A 116 -12.75 -11.88 5.80
N TYR A 117 -12.73 -11.00 4.81
CA TYR A 117 -13.38 -9.69 4.88
C TYR A 117 -14.83 -9.68 4.38
N GLY A 118 -15.36 -10.83 3.91
CA GLY A 118 -16.72 -10.92 3.39
C GLY A 118 -16.93 -10.16 2.08
N ILE A 119 -15.89 -10.03 1.27
CA ILE A 119 -15.93 -9.30 0.00
C ILE A 119 -15.91 -10.29 -1.15
N ASP A 120 -16.81 -10.12 -2.11
CA ASP A 120 -16.80 -10.91 -3.33
C ASP A 120 -15.61 -10.50 -4.22
N ARG A 121 -14.84 -11.52 -4.61
CA ARG A 121 -13.67 -11.31 -5.48
C ARG A 121 -14.05 -10.85 -6.88
N GLU A 122 -15.25 -11.16 -7.35
CA GLU A 122 -15.74 -10.72 -8.67
C GLU A 122 -15.85 -9.19 -8.73
N ASP A 123 -16.23 -8.54 -7.61
CA ASP A 123 -16.30 -7.09 -7.48
C ASP A 123 -14.93 -6.40 -7.34
N SER A 124 -13.87 -7.17 -7.12
CA SER A 124 -12.56 -6.64 -6.69
C SER A 124 -11.98 -5.59 -7.63
N GLN A 125 -12.17 -5.73 -8.94
CA GLN A 125 -11.63 -4.77 -9.92
C GLN A 125 -12.34 -3.41 -9.84
N ALA A 126 -13.66 -3.42 -9.76
CA ALA A 126 -14.45 -2.19 -9.67
C ALA A 126 -14.26 -1.50 -8.33
N ARG A 127 -14.29 -2.25 -7.23
CA ARG A 127 -13.97 -1.72 -5.88
C ARG A 127 -12.58 -1.13 -5.80
N PHE A 128 -11.58 -1.79 -6.38
CA PHE A 128 -10.20 -1.32 -6.43
C PHE A 128 -10.11 0.06 -7.07
N GLN A 129 -10.70 0.23 -8.26
CA GLN A 129 -10.67 1.49 -8.99
C GLN A 129 -11.45 2.60 -8.28
N GLU A 130 -12.63 2.27 -7.75
CA GLU A 130 -13.47 3.21 -7.02
C GLU A 130 -12.79 3.68 -5.73
N THR A 131 -12.21 2.76 -4.95
CA THR A 131 -11.50 3.10 -3.71
C THR A 131 -10.32 4.04 -3.98
N ILE A 132 -9.49 3.77 -5.00
CA ILE A 132 -8.36 4.63 -5.36
C ILE A 132 -8.85 6.03 -5.78
N THR A 133 -9.91 6.09 -6.59
CA THR A 133 -10.51 7.35 -7.03
C THR A 133 -10.97 8.17 -5.83
N MET A 134 -11.67 7.53 -4.89
CA MET A 134 -12.17 8.19 -3.70
C MET A 134 -11.04 8.66 -2.77
N VAL A 135 -10.02 7.82 -2.53
CA VAL A 135 -8.86 8.18 -1.71
C VAL A 135 -8.13 9.38 -2.29
N LYS A 136 -7.87 9.39 -3.60
CA LYS A 136 -7.22 10.55 -4.28
C LYS A 136 -8.08 11.80 -4.22
N GLY A 137 -9.39 11.67 -4.41
CA GLY A 137 -10.33 12.78 -4.27
C GLY A 137 -10.30 13.39 -2.88
N LEU A 138 -10.29 12.57 -1.84
CA LEU A 138 -10.19 13.00 -0.44
C LEU A 138 -8.87 13.72 -0.13
N TRP A 139 -7.76 13.28 -0.71
CA TRP A 139 -6.45 13.93 -0.50
C TRP A 139 -6.35 15.31 -1.16
N THR A 140 -7.12 15.55 -2.21
CA THR A 140 -6.89 16.71 -3.11
C THR A 140 -8.03 17.72 -3.14
N THR A 141 -9.23 17.33 -2.75
CA THR A 141 -10.43 18.14 -2.93
C THR A 141 -11.10 18.44 -1.60
N PRO A 142 -11.17 19.71 -1.16
CA PRO A 142 -11.99 20.09 -0.01
C PRO A 142 -13.47 19.77 -0.21
N GLU A 143 -14.17 19.46 0.87
CA GLU A 143 -15.60 19.11 0.84
C GLU A 143 -15.93 18.03 -0.20
N TYR A 144 -15.06 17.03 -0.30
CA TYR A 144 -15.16 15.98 -1.30
C TYR A 144 -16.47 15.21 -1.15
N THR A 145 -17.19 15.10 -2.25
CA THR A 145 -18.41 14.30 -2.34
C THR A 145 -18.22 13.20 -3.39
N HIS A 146 -18.59 11.99 -3.04
CA HIS A 146 -18.53 10.81 -3.90
C HIS A 146 -19.83 10.02 -3.79
N ALA A 147 -20.38 9.60 -4.91
CA ALA A 147 -21.53 8.70 -5.00
C ALA A 147 -21.18 7.57 -5.97
N GLY A 148 -20.54 6.54 -5.46
CA GLY A 148 -20.11 5.38 -6.22
C GLY A 148 -21.01 4.16 -6.04
N GLN A 149 -20.60 3.07 -6.63
CA GLN A 149 -21.31 1.79 -6.52
C GLN A 149 -21.12 1.14 -5.15
N TYR A 150 -19.93 1.25 -4.58
CA TYR A 150 -19.54 0.56 -3.35
C TYR A 150 -19.36 1.52 -2.16
N HIS A 151 -19.06 2.77 -2.44
CA HIS A 151 -18.75 3.77 -1.43
C HIS A 151 -19.43 5.09 -1.72
N SER A 152 -19.76 5.81 -0.66
CA SER A 152 -20.26 7.19 -0.78
C SER A 152 -19.77 8.04 0.37
N THR A 153 -19.60 9.33 0.11
CA THR A 153 -19.35 10.36 1.12
C THR A 153 -19.94 11.68 0.68
N ASN A 154 -20.20 12.56 1.61
CA ASN A 154 -20.81 13.85 1.34
C ASN A 154 -20.08 14.94 2.12
N HIS A 155 -19.56 15.95 1.40
CA HIS A 155 -18.83 17.11 1.96
C HIS A 155 -17.73 16.72 2.99
N ALA A 156 -16.96 15.66 2.69
CA ALA A 156 -15.90 15.21 3.57
C ALA A 156 -14.65 16.09 3.43
N ASN A 157 -14.16 16.59 4.56
CA ASN A 157 -12.87 17.27 4.65
C ASN A 157 -11.85 16.37 5.34
N LEU A 158 -10.81 15.99 4.61
CA LEU A 158 -9.76 15.16 5.16
C LEU A 158 -8.90 15.93 6.18
N THR A 159 -8.75 15.39 7.38
CA THR A 159 -8.02 16.01 8.49
C THR A 159 -7.14 14.99 9.19
N PRO A 160 -5.78 15.13 9.15
CA PRO A 160 -5.06 16.15 8.40
C PRO A 160 -5.05 15.89 6.89
N PRO A 161 -4.87 16.90 6.04
CA PRO A 161 -4.53 16.66 4.64
C PRO A 161 -3.08 16.21 4.51
N PRO A 162 -2.69 15.46 3.46
CA PRO A 162 -1.30 15.08 3.23
C PRO A 162 -0.43 16.32 2.98
N ILE A 163 0.84 16.26 3.43
CA ILE A 163 1.80 17.35 3.21
C ILE A 163 2.42 17.31 1.82
N GLN A 164 2.57 16.13 1.24
CA GLN A 164 3.04 15.99 -0.15
C GLN A 164 1.97 16.53 -1.13
N LYS A 165 2.38 17.25 -2.16
CA LYS A 165 1.47 17.87 -3.13
C LYS A 165 1.71 17.33 -4.55
N PRO A 166 0.64 17.04 -5.29
CA PRO A 166 -0.78 17.18 -4.93
C PRO A 166 -1.23 16.14 -3.90
N HIS A 167 -0.54 15.02 -3.75
CA HIS A 167 -0.75 13.92 -2.80
C HIS A 167 0.53 13.05 -2.73
N PRO A 168 0.66 12.12 -1.79
CA PRO A 168 1.75 11.13 -1.80
C PRO A 168 1.85 10.42 -3.16
N PRO A 169 3.06 10.10 -3.65
CA PRO A 169 3.22 9.32 -4.88
C PRO A 169 2.41 8.02 -4.81
N VAL A 170 1.67 7.75 -5.88
CA VAL A 170 0.83 6.54 -6.00
C VAL A 170 1.41 5.63 -7.06
N TYR A 171 1.57 4.36 -6.70
CA TYR A 171 2.02 3.28 -7.56
C TYR A 171 0.91 2.23 -7.65
N ILE A 172 0.74 1.60 -8.80
CA ILE A 172 -0.24 0.53 -8.99
C ILE A 172 0.49 -0.77 -9.29
N ALA A 173 0.23 -1.79 -8.47
CA ALA A 173 0.77 -3.11 -8.70
C ALA A 173 -0.05 -3.86 -9.74
N ALA A 174 0.60 -4.29 -10.79
CA ALA A 174 0.03 -5.19 -11.79
C ALA A 174 1.10 -6.13 -12.35
N THR A 175 0.72 -7.38 -12.60
CA THR A 175 1.60 -8.38 -13.22
C THR A 175 1.02 -8.89 -14.53
N ARG A 176 -0.17 -9.49 -14.51
CA ARG A 176 -0.76 -10.20 -15.67
C ARG A 176 -2.22 -9.85 -15.95
N THR A 177 -2.90 -9.13 -15.07
CA THR A 177 -4.34 -8.85 -15.22
C THR A 177 -4.55 -7.71 -16.24
N PRO A 178 -5.12 -7.96 -17.44
CA PRO A 178 -5.27 -6.94 -18.48
C PRO A 178 -5.99 -5.69 -17.98
N ALA A 179 -7.12 -5.85 -17.29
CA ALA A 179 -7.90 -4.72 -16.76
C ALA A 179 -7.12 -3.83 -15.77
N THR A 180 -6.19 -4.42 -14.98
CA THR A 180 -5.34 -3.62 -14.09
C THR A 180 -4.24 -2.90 -14.88
N LEU A 181 -3.66 -3.55 -15.90
CA LEU A 181 -2.68 -2.92 -16.79
C LEU A 181 -3.30 -1.77 -17.59
N GLU A 182 -4.51 -1.94 -18.11
CA GLU A 182 -5.27 -0.86 -18.76
C GLU A 182 -5.55 0.31 -17.81
N PHE A 183 -5.89 0.01 -16.55
CA PHE A 183 -6.06 1.03 -15.53
C PHE A 183 -4.76 1.79 -15.24
N VAL A 184 -3.61 1.11 -15.14
CA VAL A 184 -2.29 1.75 -15.00
C VAL A 184 -2.02 2.68 -16.17
N LEU A 185 -2.20 2.19 -17.40
CA LEU A 185 -1.95 2.98 -18.61
C LEU A 185 -2.86 4.21 -18.71
N SER A 186 -4.14 4.05 -18.42
CA SER A 186 -5.12 5.14 -18.51
C SER A 186 -4.99 6.18 -17.40
N SER A 187 -4.57 5.75 -16.20
CA SER A 187 -4.42 6.63 -15.04
C SER A 187 -3.06 7.33 -14.96
N GLY A 188 -2.07 6.89 -15.73
CA GLY A 188 -0.71 7.43 -15.74
C GLY A 188 0.09 7.18 -14.45
N HIS A 189 -0.34 6.23 -13.61
CA HIS A 189 0.40 5.88 -12.40
C HIS A 189 1.64 5.03 -12.71
N PRO A 190 2.75 5.24 -11.99
CA PRO A 190 3.89 4.33 -12.01
C PRO A 190 3.46 2.89 -11.69
N LEU A 191 4.03 1.94 -12.42
CA LEU A 191 3.78 0.52 -12.24
C LEU A 191 4.72 -0.05 -11.16
N LEU A 192 4.15 -0.79 -10.19
CA LEU A 192 4.86 -1.74 -9.35
C LEU A 192 4.74 -3.14 -9.97
N MET A 193 5.86 -3.72 -10.37
CA MET A 193 5.86 -5.06 -10.95
C MET A 193 6.64 -6.01 -10.07
N GLY A 194 5.95 -7.06 -9.57
CA GLY A 194 6.61 -8.22 -8.98
C GLY A 194 7.08 -9.16 -10.11
N VAL A 195 8.37 -9.40 -10.19
CA VAL A 195 8.91 -10.43 -11.09
C VAL A 195 8.75 -11.77 -10.39
N VAL A 196 7.69 -12.48 -10.72
CA VAL A 196 7.51 -13.88 -10.30
C VAL A 196 8.32 -14.73 -11.27
N LEU A 197 9.49 -15.17 -10.84
CA LEU A 197 10.39 -16.04 -11.62
C LEU A 197 9.91 -17.51 -11.59
N ASP A 198 8.62 -17.75 -11.87
CA ASP A 198 8.07 -19.09 -11.78
C ASP A 198 8.50 -20.01 -12.95
N THR A 199 8.95 -19.43 -14.07
CA THR A 199 9.50 -20.18 -15.21
C THR A 199 10.43 -19.32 -16.07
N PRO A 200 11.41 -19.91 -16.79
CA PRO A 200 12.23 -19.18 -17.77
C PRO A 200 11.42 -18.43 -18.82
N ASP A 201 10.22 -18.92 -19.15
CA ASP A 201 9.33 -18.31 -20.15
C ASP A 201 8.65 -17.02 -19.64
N ALA A 202 8.60 -16.81 -18.32
CA ALA A 202 8.06 -15.56 -17.74
C ALA A 202 8.97 -14.33 -17.99
N LEU A 203 10.21 -14.55 -18.40
CA LEU A 203 11.18 -13.51 -18.76
C LEU A 203 11.18 -13.19 -20.27
N ALA A 204 10.39 -13.91 -21.07
CA ALA A 204 10.35 -13.76 -22.53
C ALA A 204 9.24 -12.80 -23.01
N LEU A 205 8.63 -12.04 -22.11
CA LEU A 205 7.69 -10.96 -22.38
C LEU A 205 8.41 -9.62 -22.16
#